data_10c91bfe3db1ed9b05ac4738f5a6f8b8
#
_entry.id   10c91bfe3db1ed9b05ac4738f5a6f8b8
#
_cell.length_a   1.000
_cell.length_b   1.000
_cell.length_c   1.000
_cell.angle_alpha   90.00
_cell.angle_beta   90.00
_cell.angle_gamma   90.00
#
_symmetry.space_group_name_H-M   'P 1'
#
loop_
_entity.id
_entity.type
_entity.pdbx_description
1 polymer ?
#
loop_
_entity_poly.entity_id
_entity_poly.type
_entity_poly.pdbx_seq_one_letter_code
_entity_poly.pdbx_strand_id
1 'polypeptide(L)'
;MNTLLIVNWVLFVVVLAYAVGLFAYLLKTRYDYVKLGRKEEFNIKLSDRVADILEKVFGQSKLLKDKKMGLVHVLFFYGFLMVQLGAIDLIWKGLAPGSHIPLGPLYQVFTFTQEIIVLTILIAVAIAFYRRYMEKLVRLKRGF
;
A
#
# COMPACT_ATOMS: atom_id res chain seq x y z
N MET A 1 17.01 19.29 -24.95
CA MET A 1 16.68 18.09 -24.13
C MET A 1 17.47 16.94 -24.75
N ASN A 2 18.35 16.27 -24.00
CA ASN A 2 19.21 15.22 -24.55
C ASN A 2 18.35 14.02 -24.98
N THR A 3 18.71 13.40 -26.13
CA THR A 3 17.98 12.25 -26.71
C THR A 3 17.74 11.14 -25.66
N LEU A 4 18.71 10.87 -24.79
CA LEU A 4 18.58 9.91 -23.70
C LEU A 4 17.47 10.26 -22.71
N LEU A 5 17.27 11.54 -22.40
CA LEU A 5 16.19 11.96 -21.49
C LEU A 5 14.81 11.75 -22.12
N ILE A 6 14.70 11.99 -23.43
CA ILE A 6 13.44 11.75 -24.16
C ILE A 6 13.14 10.25 -24.18
N VAL A 7 14.12 9.42 -24.50
CA VAL A 7 13.96 7.96 -24.53
C VAL A 7 13.54 7.43 -23.17
N ASN A 8 14.21 7.84 -22.09
CA ASN A 8 13.86 7.42 -20.74
C ASN A 8 12.45 7.86 -20.33
N TRP A 9 12.07 9.09 -20.69
CA TRP A 9 10.73 9.59 -20.41
C TRP A 9 9.65 8.81 -21.17
N VAL A 10 9.85 8.54 -22.46
CA VAL A 10 8.93 7.75 -23.28
C VAL A 10 8.80 6.33 -22.71
N LEU A 11 9.91 5.67 -22.37
CA LEU A 11 9.90 4.35 -21.75
C LEU A 11 9.12 4.35 -20.42
N PHE A 12 9.35 5.35 -19.59
CA PHE A 12 8.63 5.50 -18.33
C PHE A 12 7.11 5.60 -18.54
N VAL A 13 6.68 6.47 -19.47
CA VAL A 13 5.25 6.67 -19.77
C VAL A 13 4.62 5.39 -20.33
N VAL A 14 5.32 4.70 -21.23
CA VAL A 14 4.82 3.43 -21.82
C VAL A 14 4.64 2.37 -20.73
N VAL A 15 5.66 2.18 -19.88
CA VAL A 15 5.59 1.20 -18.78
C VAL A 15 4.50 1.56 -17.78
N LEU A 16 4.37 2.83 -17.43
CA LEU A 16 3.32 3.31 -16.52
C LEU A 16 1.92 3.07 -17.12
N ALA A 17 1.72 3.43 -18.39
CA ALA A 17 0.44 3.22 -19.08
C ALA A 17 0.08 1.73 -19.16
N TYR A 18 1.06 0.87 -19.45
CA TYR A 18 0.87 -0.58 -19.43
C TYR A 18 0.49 -1.09 -18.05
N ALA A 19 1.20 -0.67 -17.01
CA ALA A 19 0.94 -1.09 -15.62
C ALA A 19 -0.46 -0.66 -15.15
N VAL A 20 -0.84 0.60 -15.42
CA VAL A 20 -2.18 1.12 -15.09
C VAL A 20 -3.27 0.40 -15.88
N GLY A 21 -3.04 0.16 -17.18
CA GLY A 21 -3.98 -0.57 -18.03
C GLY A 21 -4.18 -2.01 -17.57
N LEU A 22 -3.09 -2.72 -17.24
CA LEU A 22 -3.16 -4.07 -16.69
C LEU A 22 -3.89 -4.09 -15.34
N PHE A 23 -3.59 -3.17 -14.46
CA PHE A 23 -4.26 -3.03 -13.17
C PHE A 23 -5.77 -2.80 -13.34
N ALA A 24 -6.17 -1.86 -14.21
CA ALA A 24 -7.58 -1.59 -14.50
C ALA A 24 -8.30 -2.82 -15.10
N TYR A 25 -7.64 -3.55 -15.99
CA TYR A 25 -8.16 -4.80 -16.55
C TYR A 25 -8.39 -5.85 -15.46
N LEU A 26 -7.41 -6.07 -14.58
CA LEU A 26 -7.52 -7.03 -13.47
C LEU A 26 -8.63 -6.63 -12.48
N LEU A 27 -8.75 -5.34 -12.14
CA LEU A 27 -9.84 -4.84 -11.29
C LEU A 27 -11.20 -5.08 -11.94
N LYS A 28 -11.35 -4.77 -13.24
CA LYS A 28 -12.59 -5.02 -13.98
C LYS A 28 -12.95 -6.51 -13.94
N THR A 29 -12.00 -7.39 -14.21
CA THR A 29 -12.22 -8.84 -14.16
C THR A 29 -12.69 -9.29 -12.77
N ARG A 30 -12.07 -8.79 -11.69
CA ARG A 30 -12.49 -9.08 -10.30
C ARG A 30 -13.89 -8.55 -10.01
N TYR A 31 -14.18 -7.34 -10.47
CA TYR A 31 -15.50 -6.74 -10.32
C TYR A 31 -16.59 -7.54 -11.05
N ASP A 32 -16.30 -8.03 -12.26
CA ASP A 32 -17.24 -8.86 -13.03
C ASP A 32 -17.51 -10.19 -12.30
N TYR A 33 -16.49 -10.80 -11.68
CA TYR A 33 -16.70 -11.98 -10.83
C TYR A 33 -17.58 -11.70 -9.60
N VAL A 34 -17.41 -10.56 -8.96
CA VAL A 34 -18.28 -10.17 -7.82
C VAL A 34 -19.74 -10.02 -8.28
N LYS A 35 -19.97 -9.52 -9.50
CA LYS A 35 -21.32 -9.39 -10.07
C LYS A 35 -22.01 -10.72 -10.37
N LEU A 36 -21.26 -11.82 -10.54
CA LEU A 36 -21.86 -13.15 -10.72
C LEU A 36 -22.50 -13.68 -9.44
N GLY A 37 -22.20 -13.07 -8.30
CA GLY A 37 -22.80 -13.42 -7.01
C GLY A 37 -24.30 -13.14 -6.98
N ARG A 38 -25.04 -13.91 -6.16
CA ARG A 38 -26.46 -13.69 -5.92
C ARG A 38 -26.68 -12.32 -5.29
N LYS A 39 -27.64 -11.56 -5.78
CA LYS A 39 -28.05 -10.29 -5.15
C LYS A 39 -28.64 -10.60 -3.77
N GLU A 40 -27.97 -10.22 -2.73
CA GLU A 40 -28.53 -10.19 -1.37
C GLU A 40 -28.91 -8.75 -1.02
N GLU A 41 -30.11 -8.56 -0.52
CA GLU A 41 -30.56 -7.28 0.01
C GLU A 41 -30.08 -7.14 1.45
N PHE A 42 -29.00 -6.41 1.64
CA PHE A 42 -28.51 -6.06 2.96
C PHE A 42 -29.22 -4.79 3.45
N ASN A 43 -30.10 -4.93 4.43
CA ASN A 43 -30.78 -3.80 5.07
C ASN A 43 -29.88 -3.10 6.11
N ILE A 44 -28.61 -2.85 5.73
CA ILE A 44 -27.62 -2.20 6.57
C ILE A 44 -27.45 -0.77 6.05
N LYS A 45 -27.60 0.22 6.94
CA LYS A 45 -27.39 1.62 6.61
C LYS A 45 -25.95 1.87 6.14
N LEU A 46 -25.78 2.76 5.18
CA LEU A 46 -24.45 3.11 4.64
C LEU A 46 -23.52 3.63 5.75
N SER A 47 -24.05 4.39 6.71
CA SER A 47 -23.31 4.87 7.88
C SER A 47 -22.66 3.76 8.68
N ASP A 48 -23.41 2.66 8.90
CA ASP A 48 -22.92 1.54 9.71
C ASP A 48 -21.83 0.77 8.96
N ARG A 49 -21.95 0.67 7.63
CA ARG A 49 -20.89 0.07 6.78
C ARG A 49 -19.61 0.91 6.81
N VAL A 50 -19.73 2.23 6.72
CA VAL A 50 -18.58 3.14 6.80
C VAL A 50 -17.96 3.08 8.19
N ALA A 51 -18.74 3.08 9.27
CA ALA A 51 -18.26 2.93 10.63
C ALA A 51 -17.50 1.61 10.83
N ASP A 52 -18.06 0.51 10.32
CA ASP A 52 -17.42 -0.82 10.33
C ASP A 52 -16.07 -0.85 9.61
N ILE A 53 -15.96 -0.17 8.46
CA ILE A 53 -14.70 -0.05 7.71
C ILE A 53 -13.69 0.78 8.51
N LEU A 54 -14.11 1.92 9.06
CA LEU A 54 -13.22 2.78 9.84
C LEU A 54 -12.71 2.06 11.09
N GLU A 55 -13.55 1.34 11.79
CA GLU A 55 -13.17 0.61 12.99
C GLU A 55 -12.33 -0.64 12.68
N LYS A 56 -12.78 -1.48 11.73
CA LYS A 56 -12.19 -2.80 11.50
C LYS A 56 -10.99 -2.75 10.57
N VAL A 57 -11.02 -1.89 9.54
CA VAL A 57 -9.93 -1.75 8.56
C VAL A 57 -8.91 -0.73 9.03
N PHE A 58 -9.33 0.51 9.27
CA PHE A 58 -8.40 1.55 9.72
C PHE A 58 -8.07 1.44 11.22
N GLY A 59 -9.03 1.20 12.09
CA GLY A 59 -8.77 1.00 13.52
C GLY A 59 -8.07 -0.31 13.86
N GLN A 60 -8.01 -1.27 12.92
CA GLN A 60 -7.34 -2.57 13.09
C GLN A 60 -7.77 -3.33 14.36
N SER A 61 -8.99 -3.06 14.86
CA SER A 61 -9.49 -3.48 16.16
C SER A 61 -9.42 -4.99 16.41
N LYS A 62 -9.63 -5.80 15.36
CA LYS A 62 -9.53 -7.27 15.45
C LYS A 62 -8.09 -7.77 15.58
N LEU A 63 -7.14 -7.11 14.93
CA LEU A 63 -5.72 -7.51 14.90
C LEU A 63 -4.99 -7.07 16.16
N LEU A 64 -5.37 -5.96 16.77
CA LEU A 64 -4.82 -5.44 18.02
C LEU A 64 -5.16 -6.30 19.25
N LYS A 65 -6.03 -7.31 19.12
CA LYS A 65 -6.27 -8.30 20.20
C LYS A 65 -5.00 -9.07 20.57
N ASP A 66 -4.13 -9.38 19.59
CA ASP A 66 -2.77 -9.86 19.84
C ASP A 66 -1.81 -8.65 19.79
N LYS A 67 -1.51 -8.09 20.97
CA LYS A 67 -0.76 -6.82 21.08
C LYS A 67 0.58 -6.83 20.36
N LYS A 68 1.32 -7.94 20.39
CA LYS A 68 2.65 -8.03 19.75
C LYS A 68 2.56 -8.12 18.22
N MET A 69 1.75 -9.03 17.72
CA MET A 69 1.59 -9.23 16.28
C MET A 69 0.70 -8.17 15.64
N GLY A 70 -0.31 -7.70 16.37
CA GLY A 70 -1.16 -6.61 15.94
C GLY A 70 -0.38 -5.31 15.74
N LEU A 71 0.55 -4.98 16.64
CA LEU A 71 1.39 -3.79 16.49
C LEU A 71 2.27 -3.87 15.23
N VAL A 72 2.93 -5.01 15.00
CA VAL A 72 3.75 -5.21 13.79
C VAL A 72 2.89 -5.06 12.52
N HIS A 73 1.67 -5.63 12.52
CA HIS A 73 0.76 -5.50 11.39
C HIS A 73 0.30 -4.05 11.17
N VAL A 74 -0.02 -3.32 12.24
CA VAL A 74 -0.39 -1.90 12.18
C VAL A 74 0.75 -1.06 11.59
N LEU A 75 2.00 -1.31 12.00
CA LEU A 75 3.18 -0.65 11.43
C LEU A 75 3.31 -0.92 9.92
N PHE A 76 3.13 -2.16 9.50
CA PHE A 76 3.15 -2.49 8.07
C PHE A 76 2.01 -1.82 7.31
N PHE A 77 0.79 -1.86 7.84
CA PHE A 77 -0.38 -1.29 7.18
C PHE A 77 -0.26 0.21 6.98
N TYR A 78 0.00 0.96 8.06
CA TYR A 78 0.15 2.41 7.95
C TYR A 78 1.43 2.82 7.24
N GLY A 79 2.52 2.09 7.46
CA GLY A 79 3.76 2.30 6.72
C GLY A 79 3.56 2.12 5.22
N PHE A 80 2.85 1.08 4.79
CA PHE A 80 2.49 0.86 3.40
C PHE A 80 1.66 2.01 2.82
N LEU A 81 0.63 2.47 3.53
CA LEU A 81 -0.19 3.61 3.08
C LEU A 81 0.66 4.88 2.90
N MET A 82 1.59 5.12 3.82
CA MET A 82 2.48 6.29 3.72
C MET A 82 3.48 6.17 2.57
N VAL A 83 4.04 4.99 2.32
CA VAL A 83 4.93 4.77 1.17
C VAL A 83 4.21 4.97 -0.15
N GLN A 84 2.89 4.71 -0.24
CA GLN A 84 2.11 4.99 -1.44
C GLN A 84 2.06 6.48 -1.78
N LEU A 85 2.11 7.37 -0.79
CA LEU A 85 2.25 8.82 -1.05
C LEU A 85 3.59 9.16 -1.70
N GLY A 86 4.68 8.45 -1.29
CA GLY A 86 5.98 8.57 -1.96
C GLY A 86 5.97 8.02 -3.38
N ALA A 87 5.23 6.95 -3.63
CA ALA A 87 5.05 6.41 -4.98
C ALA A 87 4.32 7.41 -5.90
N ILE A 88 3.35 8.17 -5.38
CA ILE A 88 2.70 9.25 -6.13
C ILE A 88 3.71 10.34 -6.53
N ASP A 89 4.59 10.74 -5.61
CA ASP A 89 5.66 11.72 -5.91
C ASP A 89 6.64 11.20 -6.96
N LEU A 90 6.98 9.90 -6.90
CA LEU A 90 7.84 9.25 -7.89
C LEU A 90 7.19 9.25 -9.28
N ILE A 91 5.90 8.94 -9.37
CA ILE A 91 5.14 8.99 -10.62
C ILE A 91 5.10 10.43 -11.14
N TRP A 92 4.86 11.40 -10.27
CA TRP A 92 4.86 12.82 -10.64
C TRP A 92 6.19 13.26 -11.26
N LYS A 93 7.31 12.93 -10.61
CA LYS A 93 8.67 13.20 -11.12
C LYS A 93 8.94 12.51 -12.45
N GLY A 94 8.43 11.31 -12.65
CA GLY A 94 8.57 10.59 -13.90
C GLY A 94 7.77 11.20 -15.04
N LEU A 95 6.56 11.70 -14.77
CA LEU A 95 5.71 12.37 -15.77
C LEU A 95 6.20 13.78 -16.10
N ALA A 96 6.68 14.52 -15.10
CA ALA A 96 7.18 15.88 -15.23
C ALA A 96 8.61 15.99 -14.66
N PRO A 97 9.64 15.61 -15.45
CA PRO A 97 11.02 15.61 -15.01
C PRO A 97 11.47 17.00 -14.51
N GLY A 98 12.08 17.01 -13.32
CA GLY A 98 12.51 18.24 -12.67
C GLY A 98 11.46 18.90 -11.78
N SER A 99 10.27 18.32 -11.68
CA SER A 99 9.23 18.76 -10.75
C SER A 99 9.01 17.75 -9.60
N HIS A 100 8.31 18.17 -8.59
CA HIS A 100 7.83 17.33 -7.47
C HIS A 100 6.40 17.73 -7.12
N ILE A 101 5.74 16.95 -6.26
CA ILE A 101 4.39 17.29 -5.79
C ILE A 101 4.41 18.71 -5.19
N PRO A 102 3.42 19.58 -5.52
CA PRO A 102 3.41 20.98 -5.14
C PRO A 102 3.02 21.18 -3.65
N LEU A 103 3.83 20.64 -2.74
CA LEU A 103 3.67 20.79 -1.27
C LEU A 103 4.39 22.02 -0.73
N GLY A 104 5.10 22.78 -1.57
CA GLY A 104 5.87 23.95 -1.14
C GLY A 104 6.87 23.62 -0.01
N PRO A 105 6.91 24.42 1.08
CA PRO A 105 7.84 24.18 2.19
C PRO A 105 7.63 22.83 2.91
N LEU A 106 6.43 22.26 2.83
CA LEU A 106 6.12 20.96 3.44
C LEU A 106 6.77 19.77 2.72
N TYR A 107 7.30 19.98 1.51
CA TYR A 107 7.93 18.92 0.75
C TYR A 107 9.15 18.31 1.46
N GLN A 108 9.96 19.13 2.12
CA GLN A 108 11.11 18.65 2.90
C GLN A 108 10.67 17.78 4.09
N VAL A 109 9.62 18.22 4.80
CA VAL A 109 9.04 17.45 5.91
C VAL A 109 8.46 16.12 5.38
N PHE A 110 7.80 16.17 4.25
CA PHE A 110 7.24 14.98 3.58
C PHE A 110 8.34 13.97 3.24
N THR A 111 9.41 14.37 2.56
CA THR A 111 10.52 13.47 2.17
C THR A 111 11.24 12.91 3.40
N PHE A 112 11.54 13.74 4.40
CA PHE A 112 12.13 13.26 5.66
C PHE A 112 11.24 12.23 6.37
N THR A 113 9.92 12.48 6.43
CA THR A 113 8.97 11.54 7.00
C THR A 113 8.95 10.21 6.24
N GLN A 114 9.02 10.25 4.89
CA GLN A 114 9.10 9.05 4.06
C GLN A 114 10.35 8.21 4.38
N GLU A 115 11.52 8.84 4.54
CA GLU A 115 12.76 8.14 4.88
C GLU A 115 12.67 7.43 6.24
N ILE A 116 12.12 8.09 7.26
CA ILE A 116 11.90 7.49 8.59
C ILE A 116 10.93 6.30 8.49
N ILE A 117 9.85 6.44 7.74
CA ILE A 117 8.85 5.37 7.58
C ILE A 117 9.45 4.17 6.86
N VAL A 118 10.21 4.38 5.78
CA VAL A 118 10.90 3.30 5.07
C VAL A 118 11.87 2.57 5.98
N LEU A 119 12.67 3.30 6.77
CA LEU A 119 13.56 2.70 7.76
C LEU A 119 12.78 1.88 8.81
N THR A 120 11.67 2.40 9.30
CA THR A 120 10.80 1.71 10.26
C THR A 120 10.24 0.42 9.67
N ILE A 121 9.79 0.45 8.41
CA ILE A 121 9.30 -0.75 7.70
C ILE A 121 10.43 -1.77 7.54
N LEU A 122 11.63 -1.35 7.16
CA LEU A 122 12.79 -2.25 7.05
C LEU A 122 13.10 -2.97 8.36
N ILE A 123 13.09 -2.25 9.48
CA ILE A 123 13.26 -2.84 10.81
C ILE A 123 12.14 -3.84 11.12
N ALA A 124 10.88 -3.46 10.85
CA ALA A 124 9.74 -4.34 11.07
C ALA A 124 9.80 -5.60 10.20
N VAL A 125 10.25 -5.50 8.94
CA VAL A 125 10.50 -6.66 8.06
C VAL A 125 11.59 -7.56 8.64
N ALA A 126 12.70 -6.99 9.11
CA ALA A 126 13.79 -7.76 9.71
C ALA A 126 13.30 -8.52 10.96
N ILE A 127 12.50 -7.88 11.82
CA ILE A 127 11.90 -8.52 13.00
C ILE A 127 10.94 -9.64 12.58
N ALA A 128 10.09 -9.40 11.59
CA ALA A 128 9.14 -10.41 11.10
C ALA A 128 9.87 -11.61 10.49
N PHE A 129 10.93 -11.36 9.72
CA PHE A 129 11.79 -12.38 9.13
C PHE A 129 12.50 -13.21 10.22
N TYR A 130 13.12 -12.54 11.18
CA TYR A 130 13.77 -13.21 12.32
C TYR A 130 12.81 -14.15 13.05
N ARG A 131 11.61 -13.66 13.38
CA ARG A 131 10.60 -14.46 14.05
C ARG A 131 10.13 -15.64 13.21
N ARG A 132 9.95 -15.47 11.92
CA ARG A 132 9.48 -16.54 11.03
C ARG A 132 10.48 -17.68 10.92
N TYR A 133 11.77 -17.36 10.82
CA TYR A 133 12.82 -18.35 10.52
C TYR A 133 13.58 -18.82 11.75
N MET A 134 13.73 -17.97 12.76
CA MET A 134 14.54 -18.28 13.95
C MET A 134 13.69 -18.76 15.15
N GLU A 135 12.53 -18.18 15.37
CA GLU A 135 11.64 -18.54 16.50
C GLU A 135 10.75 -19.74 16.14
N LYS A 136 11.13 -20.80 15.54
CA LYS A 136 10.37 -22.06 15.28
C LYS A 136 8.94 -22.08 15.88
N LEU A 137 8.09 -21.17 15.43
CA LEU A 137 6.74 -21.00 15.96
C LEU A 137 5.95 -22.32 15.77
N VAL A 138 5.45 -22.86 16.87
CA VAL A 138 4.71 -24.15 16.94
C VAL A 138 3.53 -24.19 15.94
N ARG A 139 2.95 -23.04 15.62
CA ARG A 139 1.88 -22.90 14.61
C ARG A 139 2.32 -23.25 13.19
N LEU A 140 3.58 -23.06 12.85
CA LEU A 140 4.12 -23.37 11.50
C LEU A 140 4.51 -24.85 11.36
N LYS A 141 4.60 -25.62 12.47
CA LYS A 141 4.87 -27.06 12.43
C LYS A 141 3.63 -27.91 12.15
N ARG A 142 2.40 -27.35 12.15
CA ARG A 142 1.15 -28.08 11.96
C ARG A 142 0.64 -28.12 10.53
N GLY A 143 1.42 -27.77 9.56
CA GLY A 143 0.98 -27.59 8.18
C GLY A 143 1.77 -28.32 7.11
N PHE A 144 2.29 -29.53 7.41
CA PHE A 144 2.74 -30.50 6.38
C PHE A 144 2.67 -31.90 6.96
#